data_e392f7c1ec7aa6b82c518f2b75ed71a7
#
_entry.id   e392f7c1ec7aa6b82c518f2b75ed71a7
#
_cell.length_a   1.000
_cell.length_b   1.000
_cell.length_c   1.000
_cell.angle_alpha   90.00
_cell.angle_beta   90.00
_cell.angle_gamma   90.00
#
_symmetry.space_group_name_H-M   'P 1'
#
loop_
_entity.id
_entity.type
_entity.pdbx_description
1 polymer ?
#
loop_
_entity_poly.entity_id
_entity_poly.type
_entity_poly.pdbx_seq_one_letter_code
_entity_poly.pdbx_strand_id
1 'polypeptide(L)'
;MAEEDGVPGWSKLAIIAHHDCLGDLITLSPLLFNQHIPVFYIRELGVIDDATAASIQSSDFTDLIALGVDKHIPDTFLAACATHGVKSERLIGKNPYDANEKINDLITSGQVEGARLTIDNLIVSSVWNPADAFAAGAWAAKTDSAFLLEDPQNLDSVAHAISYIKKKGGSVKHLTFLGDSSQFGRLDKEMLGKAVQEALVDAGLADTGAEDAQPAETERTDSTSTDAASANTQENE
;
A
#
# COMPACT_ATOMS: atom_id res chain seq x y z
N MET A 1 -10.58 19.60 13.86
CA MET A 1 -11.02 20.55 12.79
C MET A 1 -12.43 20.15 12.41
N ALA A 2 -13.37 21.09 12.45
CA ALA A 2 -14.78 20.82 12.19
C ALA A 2 -15.00 20.57 10.69
N GLU A 3 -15.98 19.73 10.39
CA GLU A 3 -16.54 19.62 9.04
C GLU A 3 -17.10 20.99 8.64
N GLU A 4 -16.43 21.68 7.74
CA GLU A 4 -17.00 22.82 7.03
C GLU A 4 -17.36 22.36 5.61
N ASP A 5 -18.61 22.57 5.22
CA ASP A 5 -19.15 22.38 3.86
C ASP A 5 -19.11 20.94 3.30
N GLY A 6 -19.28 19.92 4.15
CA GLY A 6 -19.39 18.52 3.68
C GLY A 6 -18.06 17.89 3.24
N VAL A 7 -16.95 18.54 3.50
CA VAL A 7 -15.62 17.95 3.37
C VAL A 7 -15.33 17.15 4.64
N PRO A 8 -15.03 15.85 4.56
CA PRO A 8 -14.65 15.07 5.74
C PRO A 8 -13.49 15.74 6.47
N GLY A 9 -13.57 15.84 7.79
CA GLY A 9 -12.49 16.35 8.62
C GLY A 9 -11.25 15.46 8.53
N TRP A 10 -10.07 16.01 8.88
CA TRP A 10 -8.85 15.23 9.00
C TRP A 10 -8.96 14.19 10.12
N SER A 11 -8.35 13.03 9.94
CA SER A 11 -8.18 12.04 10.99
C SER A 11 -7.43 12.63 12.19
N LYS A 12 -7.71 12.13 13.38
CA LYS A 12 -6.90 12.41 14.57
C LYS A 12 -5.57 11.64 14.60
N LEU A 13 -5.41 10.68 13.72
CA LEU A 13 -4.15 10.01 13.42
C LEU A 13 -3.40 10.80 12.37
N ALA A 14 -2.10 11.01 12.57
CA ALA A 14 -1.18 11.55 11.58
C ALA A 14 -0.06 10.54 11.28
N ILE A 15 0.54 10.66 10.11
CA ILE A 15 1.73 9.90 9.72
C ILE A 15 2.89 10.88 9.55
N ILE A 16 4.07 10.49 10.05
CA ILE A 16 5.33 11.18 9.73
C ILE A 16 6.28 10.18 9.06
N ALA A 17 6.85 10.57 7.92
CA ALA A 17 7.65 9.67 7.10
C ALA A 17 8.83 10.38 6.45
N HIS A 18 9.97 9.68 6.36
CA HIS A 18 11.11 10.12 5.57
C HIS A 18 10.99 9.62 4.13
N HIS A 19 11.66 10.29 3.18
CA HIS A 19 11.61 9.92 1.77
C HIS A 19 12.09 8.48 1.47
N ASP A 20 12.98 7.93 2.30
CA ASP A 20 13.42 6.53 2.18
C ASP A 20 12.30 5.51 2.50
N CYS A 21 11.19 5.96 3.10
CA CYS A 21 10.05 5.12 3.47
C CYS A 21 8.90 5.20 2.46
N LEU A 22 9.21 5.54 1.19
CA LEU A 22 8.18 5.70 0.15
C LEU A 22 7.37 4.41 -0.08
N GLY A 23 8.01 3.24 -0.05
CA GLY A 23 7.31 1.95 -0.17
C GLY A 23 6.29 1.71 0.95
N ASP A 24 6.66 2.08 2.18
CA ASP A 24 5.76 1.99 3.33
C ASP A 24 4.57 2.94 3.19
N LEU A 25 4.81 4.18 2.70
CA LEU A 25 3.74 5.15 2.43
C LEU A 25 2.79 4.67 1.33
N ILE A 26 3.33 4.06 0.27
CA ILE A 26 2.51 3.46 -0.80
C ILE A 26 1.64 2.34 -0.22
N THR A 27 2.20 1.49 0.62
CA THR A 27 1.44 0.42 1.29
C THR A 27 0.35 0.96 2.21
N LEU A 28 0.59 2.09 2.89
CA LEU A 28 -0.41 2.76 3.72
C LEU A 28 -1.45 3.55 2.92
N SER A 29 -1.23 3.81 1.64
CA SER A 29 -2.10 4.68 0.84
C SER A 29 -3.59 4.33 0.89
N PRO A 30 -4.03 3.06 0.95
CA PRO A 30 -5.45 2.75 1.12
C PRO A 30 -6.04 3.32 2.42
N LEU A 31 -5.30 3.20 3.51
CA LEU A 31 -5.72 3.74 4.80
C LEU A 31 -5.71 5.28 4.80
N LEU A 32 -4.63 5.87 4.26
CA LEU A 32 -4.48 7.33 4.18
C LEU A 32 -5.66 7.96 3.43
N PHE A 33 -6.05 7.34 2.32
CA PHE A 33 -7.16 7.82 1.50
C PHE A 33 -8.50 7.68 2.23
N ASN A 34 -8.80 6.49 2.78
CA ASN A 34 -10.10 6.21 3.39
C ASN A 34 -10.36 6.98 4.66
N GLN A 35 -9.30 7.30 5.42
CA GLN A 35 -9.41 7.97 6.72
C GLN A 35 -8.97 9.43 6.69
N HIS A 36 -8.63 9.98 5.51
CA HIS A 36 -8.12 11.36 5.36
C HIS A 36 -6.97 11.65 6.32
N ILE A 37 -6.02 10.73 6.43
CA ILE A 37 -4.87 10.83 7.34
C ILE A 37 -3.83 11.75 6.72
N PRO A 38 -3.42 12.85 7.38
CA PRO A 38 -2.36 13.70 6.88
C PRO A 38 -1.00 13.04 7.01
N VAL A 39 -0.15 13.28 6.02
CA VAL A 39 1.24 12.80 6.00
C VAL A 39 2.18 13.98 6.08
N PHE A 40 3.04 13.97 7.11
CA PHE A 40 4.14 14.91 7.26
C PHE A 40 5.39 14.28 6.68
N TYR A 41 5.92 14.89 5.62
CA TYR A 41 7.01 14.32 4.84
C TYR A 41 8.34 15.00 5.14
N ILE A 42 9.31 14.24 5.62
CA ILE A 42 10.64 14.73 6.01
C ILE A 42 11.64 14.46 4.88
N ARG A 43 12.44 15.46 4.55
CA ARG A 43 13.46 15.39 3.49
C ARG A 43 14.85 15.07 4.02
N GLU A 44 15.19 15.60 5.18
CA GLU A 44 16.53 15.48 5.77
C GLU A 44 16.49 14.49 6.93
N LEU A 45 17.48 13.61 6.99
CA LEU A 45 17.60 12.61 8.05
C LEU A 45 17.64 13.26 9.43
N GLY A 46 16.69 12.87 10.26
CA GLY A 46 16.64 13.32 11.66
C GLY A 46 16.31 14.79 11.87
N VAL A 47 15.95 15.53 10.81
CA VAL A 47 15.62 16.94 10.90
C VAL A 47 14.11 17.14 10.74
N ILE A 48 13.45 17.50 11.82
CA ILE A 48 12.05 17.90 11.84
C ILE A 48 12.03 19.44 11.95
N ASP A 49 11.55 20.11 10.91
CA ASP A 49 11.44 21.56 10.96
C ASP A 49 10.38 22.04 11.99
N ASP A 50 10.56 23.27 12.48
CA ASP A 50 9.71 23.82 13.54
C ASP A 50 8.23 23.91 13.13
N ALA A 51 7.94 24.14 11.84
CA ALA A 51 6.56 24.22 11.37
C ALA A 51 5.89 22.85 11.38
N THR A 52 6.59 21.81 10.95
CA THR A 52 6.12 20.43 11.03
C THR A 52 5.92 20.01 12.47
N ALA A 53 6.90 20.29 13.35
CA ALA A 53 6.80 19.97 14.77
C ALA A 53 5.60 20.68 15.41
N ALA A 54 5.46 21.99 15.18
CA ALA A 54 4.35 22.79 15.71
C ALA A 54 3.00 22.28 15.18
N SER A 55 2.91 21.93 13.89
CA SER A 55 1.67 21.41 13.31
C SER A 55 1.22 20.11 13.96
N ILE A 56 2.15 19.19 14.25
CA ILE A 56 1.82 17.92 14.90
C ILE A 56 1.45 18.15 16.39
N GLN A 57 2.21 18.99 17.10
CA GLN A 57 2.06 19.17 18.55
C GLN A 57 0.92 20.10 18.95
N SER A 58 0.50 21.02 18.09
CA SER A 58 -0.56 22.00 18.36
C SER A 58 -1.90 21.67 17.72
N SER A 59 -1.99 20.64 16.89
CA SER A 59 -3.23 20.18 16.26
C SER A 59 -3.99 19.19 17.15
N ASP A 60 -5.19 18.84 16.73
CA ASP A 60 -6.06 17.89 17.46
C ASP A 60 -5.66 16.41 17.23
N PHE A 61 -4.43 16.15 16.81
CA PHE A 61 -3.94 14.79 16.66
C PHE A 61 -3.78 14.12 18.03
N THR A 62 -4.29 12.90 18.13
CA THR A 62 -4.14 12.06 19.32
C THR A 62 -3.08 10.98 19.12
N ASP A 63 -2.87 10.58 17.86
CA ASP A 63 -1.99 9.48 17.49
C ASP A 63 -1.08 9.88 16.33
N LEU A 64 0.16 9.40 16.37
CA LEU A 64 1.19 9.62 15.35
C LEU A 64 1.89 8.30 15.03
N ILE A 65 1.86 7.87 13.78
CA ILE A 65 2.68 6.75 13.30
C ILE A 65 3.92 7.31 12.61
N ALA A 66 5.09 6.90 13.10
CA ALA A 66 6.38 7.24 12.50
C ALA A 66 6.89 6.09 11.63
N LEU A 67 7.04 6.36 10.33
CA LEU A 67 7.62 5.42 9.38
C LEU A 67 9.12 5.63 9.28
N GLY A 68 9.88 4.61 9.64
CA GLY A 68 11.32 4.62 9.61
C GLY A 68 12.00 4.56 10.99
N VAL A 69 13.29 4.31 10.96
CA VAL A 69 14.15 4.17 12.15
C VAL A 69 14.48 5.53 12.79
N ASP A 70 15.09 5.50 13.99
CA ASP A 70 15.45 6.70 14.76
C ASP A 70 16.29 7.74 13.96
N LYS A 71 17.22 7.28 13.11
CA LYS A 71 17.99 8.19 12.24
C LYS A 71 17.12 8.98 11.24
N HIS A 72 15.93 8.47 10.89
CA HIS A 72 14.98 9.16 10.01
C HIS A 72 14.11 10.13 10.79
N ILE A 73 13.53 9.63 11.89
CA ILE A 73 12.62 10.37 12.77
C ILE A 73 13.11 10.15 14.20
N PRO A 74 13.74 11.16 14.84
CA PRO A 74 14.34 11.00 16.16
C PRO A 74 13.33 10.57 17.24
N ASP A 75 13.73 9.66 18.11
CA ASP A 75 12.92 9.26 19.26
C ASP A 75 12.69 10.43 20.23
N THR A 76 13.62 11.39 20.27
CA THR A 76 13.46 12.65 21.03
C THR A 76 12.28 13.48 20.54
N PHE A 77 12.02 13.48 19.21
CA PHE A 77 10.84 14.15 18.66
C PHE A 77 9.55 13.42 19.05
N LEU A 78 9.53 12.09 18.96
CA LEU A 78 8.36 11.30 19.37
C LEU A 78 8.06 11.47 20.87
N ALA A 79 9.10 11.53 21.70
CA ALA A 79 8.95 11.83 23.13
C ALA A 79 8.40 13.24 23.37
N ALA A 80 8.82 14.23 22.57
CA ALA A 80 8.28 15.58 22.64
C ALA A 80 6.78 15.62 22.26
N CYS A 81 6.37 14.89 21.22
CA CYS A 81 4.95 14.74 20.85
C CYS A 81 4.13 14.18 22.02
N ALA A 82 4.65 13.21 22.76
CA ALA A 82 3.98 12.63 23.90
C ALA A 82 3.73 13.65 25.03
N THR A 83 4.62 14.64 25.22
CA THR A 83 4.40 15.72 26.20
C THR A 83 3.25 16.66 25.82
N HIS A 84 2.84 16.66 24.55
CA HIS A 84 1.70 17.40 24.02
C HIS A 84 0.44 16.53 23.88
N GLY A 85 0.46 15.30 24.42
CA GLY A 85 -0.69 14.40 24.41
C GLY A 85 -0.83 13.56 23.13
N VAL A 86 0.14 13.63 22.21
CA VAL A 86 0.15 12.84 20.97
C VAL A 86 0.85 11.51 21.23
N LYS A 87 0.10 10.44 21.18
CA LYS A 87 0.61 9.07 21.28
C LYS A 87 1.39 8.71 20.03
N SER A 88 2.65 8.35 20.17
CA SER A 88 3.50 8.04 19.02
C SER A 88 3.85 6.56 18.97
N GLU A 89 3.69 5.95 17.81
CA GLU A 89 4.10 4.59 17.53
C GLU A 89 5.04 4.56 16.31
N ARG A 90 6.11 3.76 16.41
CA ARG A 90 7.05 3.57 15.31
C ARG A 90 6.72 2.29 14.57
N LEU A 91 6.41 2.41 13.28
CA LEU A 91 6.17 1.27 12.41
C LEU A 91 7.41 1.01 11.54
N ILE A 92 8.12 -0.05 11.83
CA ILE A 92 9.29 -0.49 11.07
C ILE A 92 9.29 -2.00 10.90
N GLY A 93 9.73 -2.46 9.73
CA GLY A 93 10.04 -3.85 9.45
C GLY A 93 11.54 -4.17 9.62
N LYS A 94 11.86 -5.45 9.74
CA LYS A 94 13.25 -5.95 9.68
C LYS A 94 13.83 -5.79 8.27
N ASN A 95 12.98 -5.81 7.28
CA ASN A 95 13.23 -5.56 5.87
C ASN A 95 11.96 -4.95 5.25
N PRO A 96 11.97 -4.48 3.98
CA PRO A 96 10.79 -3.90 3.34
C PRO A 96 9.56 -4.81 3.31
N TYR A 97 9.75 -6.12 3.19
CA TYR A 97 8.64 -7.09 3.13
C TYR A 97 7.96 -7.25 4.50
N ASP A 98 8.74 -7.35 5.57
CA ASP A 98 8.23 -7.38 6.95
C ASP A 98 7.51 -6.05 7.30
N ALA A 99 7.99 -4.92 6.78
CA ALA A 99 7.30 -3.63 6.94
C ALA A 99 5.93 -3.65 6.23
N ASN A 100 5.89 -4.13 4.97
CA ASN A 100 4.65 -4.26 4.21
C ASN A 100 3.63 -5.16 4.91
N GLU A 101 4.04 -6.32 5.43
CA GLU A 101 3.17 -7.21 6.21
C GLU A 101 2.61 -6.52 7.47
N LYS A 102 3.47 -5.83 8.24
CA LYS A 102 3.04 -5.11 9.46
C LYS A 102 2.06 -4.00 9.16
N ILE A 103 2.28 -3.27 8.06
CA ILE A 103 1.34 -2.25 7.60
C ILE A 103 0.00 -2.88 7.25
N ASN A 104 -0.01 -3.97 6.48
CA ASN A 104 -1.24 -4.68 6.14
C ASN A 104 -1.92 -5.26 7.39
N ASP A 105 -1.16 -5.76 8.37
CA ASP A 105 -1.71 -6.20 9.65
C ASP A 105 -2.37 -5.05 10.41
N LEU A 106 -1.74 -3.87 10.46
CA LEU A 106 -2.30 -2.69 11.09
C LEU A 106 -3.62 -2.26 10.45
N ILE A 107 -3.63 -2.09 9.12
CA ILE A 107 -4.80 -1.55 8.40
C ILE A 107 -6.00 -2.52 8.36
N THR A 108 -5.75 -3.82 8.53
CA THR A 108 -6.81 -4.85 8.50
C THR A 108 -7.18 -5.40 9.89
N SER A 109 -6.50 -4.94 10.95
CA SER A 109 -6.72 -5.41 12.33
C SER A 109 -7.95 -4.82 13.01
N GLY A 110 -8.51 -3.72 12.47
CA GLY A 110 -9.52 -2.92 13.14
C GLY A 110 -8.98 -2.04 14.28
N GLN A 111 -7.65 -1.96 14.45
CA GLN A 111 -7.02 -1.09 15.46
C GLN A 111 -7.11 0.40 15.12
N VAL A 112 -7.21 0.71 13.82
CA VAL A 112 -7.43 2.08 13.37
C VAL A 112 -8.92 2.32 13.29
N GLU A 113 -9.42 3.24 14.10
CA GLU A 113 -10.84 3.59 14.17
C GLU A 113 -11.36 4.03 12.79
N GLY A 114 -12.48 3.46 12.37
CA GLY A 114 -13.11 3.76 11.08
C GLY A 114 -12.46 3.10 9.85
N ALA A 115 -11.32 2.44 9.98
CA ALA A 115 -10.74 1.68 8.87
C ALA A 115 -11.62 0.49 8.48
N ARG A 116 -11.97 0.39 7.19
CA ARG A 116 -12.83 -0.66 6.64
C ARG A 116 -12.07 -1.62 5.73
N LEU A 117 -10.76 -1.49 5.69
CA LEU A 117 -9.92 -2.29 4.81
C LEU A 117 -9.96 -3.77 5.21
N THR A 118 -10.17 -4.61 4.22
CA THR A 118 -10.22 -6.05 4.38
C THR A 118 -9.05 -6.70 3.66
N ILE A 119 -8.80 -7.96 3.95
CA ILE A 119 -7.75 -8.74 3.30
C ILE A 119 -8.30 -9.78 2.34
N ASP A 120 -9.61 -9.90 2.19
CA ASP A 120 -10.22 -10.91 1.33
C ASP A 120 -9.91 -10.69 -0.16
N ASN A 121 -9.72 -9.44 -0.60
CA ASN A 121 -9.08 -9.14 -1.87
C ASN A 121 -7.73 -8.46 -1.63
N LEU A 122 -6.63 -9.14 -1.93
CA LEU A 122 -5.29 -8.60 -1.78
C LEU A 122 -4.81 -8.07 -3.13
N ILE A 123 -4.60 -6.76 -3.20
CA ILE A 123 -4.05 -6.13 -4.39
C ILE A 123 -2.54 -6.23 -4.35
N VAL A 124 -1.94 -6.71 -5.43
CA VAL A 124 -0.49 -6.91 -5.55
C VAL A 124 0.05 -6.01 -6.65
N SER A 125 1.08 -5.23 -6.36
CA SER A 125 1.79 -4.44 -7.35
C SER A 125 3.32 -4.54 -7.17
N SER A 126 4.06 -4.20 -8.22
CA SER A 126 5.51 -4.31 -8.22
C SER A 126 6.19 -3.04 -7.69
N VAL A 127 7.28 -3.23 -6.93
CA VAL A 127 8.18 -2.13 -6.51
C VAL A 127 8.89 -1.46 -7.70
N TRP A 128 8.99 -2.14 -8.84
CA TRP A 128 9.73 -1.67 -10.03
C TRP A 128 8.98 -0.62 -10.83
N ASN A 129 7.67 -0.49 -10.64
CA ASN A 129 6.87 0.53 -11.30
C ASN A 129 6.12 1.38 -10.26
N PRO A 130 6.71 2.47 -9.81
CA PRO A 130 6.05 3.34 -8.83
C PRO A 130 4.69 3.88 -9.29
N ALA A 131 4.50 4.12 -10.60
CA ALA A 131 3.22 4.61 -11.12
C ALA A 131 2.10 3.58 -10.94
N ASP A 132 2.38 2.29 -11.23
CA ASP A 132 1.42 1.21 -10.99
C ASP A 132 1.19 1.00 -9.49
N ALA A 133 2.24 1.11 -8.66
CA ALA A 133 2.13 0.99 -7.21
C ALA A 133 1.24 2.11 -6.62
N PHE A 134 1.36 3.36 -7.08
CA PHE A 134 0.46 4.44 -6.68
C PHE A 134 -0.99 4.20 -7.15
N ALA A 135 -1.16 3.73 -8.40
CA ALA A 135 -2.48 3.39 -8.92
C ALA A 135 -3.10 2.22 -8.14
N ALA A 136 -2.28 1.22 -7.78
CA ALA A 136 -2.68 0.08 -6.95
C ALA A 136 -3.16 0.52 -5.57
N GLY A 137 -2.43 1.43 -4.91
CA GLY A 137 -2.83 2.00 -3.63
C GLY A 137 -4.16 2.74 -3.69
N ALA A 138 -4.38 3.56 -4.73
CA ALA A 138 -5.65 4.25 -4.94
C ALA A 138 -6.81 3.28 -5.23
N TRP A 139 -6.55 2.21 -6.00
CA TRP A 139 -7.53 1.17 -6.26
C TRP A 139 -7.87 0.39 -4.98
N ALA A 140 -6.86 0.01 -4.21
CA ALA A 140 -7.03 -0.66 -2.93
C ALA A 140 -7.89 0.17 -1.97
N ALA A 141 -7.64 1.48 -1.89
CA ALA A 141 -8.46 2.40 -1.10
C ALA A 141 -9.93 2.40 -1.53
N LYS A 142 -10.19 2.41 -2.85
CA LYS A 142 -11.54 2.45 -3.41
C LYS A 142 -12.30 1.15 -3.23
N THR A 143 -11.60 0.03 -3.12
CA THR A 143 -12.18 -1.31 -2.99
C THR A 143 -12.10 -1.86 -1.56
N ASP A 144 -11.73 -1.02 -0.60
CA ASP A 144 -11.51 -1.38 0.81
C ASP A 144 -10.59 -2.60 0.98
N SER A 145 -9.56 -2.69 0.12
CA SER A 145 -8.65 -3.82 0.02
C SER A 145 -7.31 -3.55 0.69
N ALA A 146 -6.65 -4.60 1.17
CA ALA A 146 -5.24 -4.55 1.53
C ALA A 146 -4.35 -4.51 0.29
N PHE A 147 -3.13 -4.00 0.45
CA PHE A 147 -2.20 -3.79 -0.65
C PHE A 147 -0.83 -4.41 -0.35
N LEU A 148 -0.37 -5.29 -1.21
CA LEU A 148 0.93 -5.93 -1.14
C LEU A 148 1.87 -5.36 -2.20
N LEU A 149 2.96 -4.76 -1.75
CA LEU A 149 4.03 -4.30 -2.63
C LEU A 149 5.10 -5.40 -2.73
N GLU A 150 5.33 -5.92 -3.93
CA GLU A 150 6.17 -7.08 -4.16
C GLU A 150 7.32 -6.77 -5.14
N ASP A 151 8.43 -7.46 -4.96
CA ASP A 151 9.54 -7.52 -5.91
C ASP A 151 9.58 -8.91 -6.57
N PRO A 152 8.97 -9.09 -7.75
CA PRO A 152 8.93 -10.39 -8.44
C PRO A 152 10.31 -10.91 -8.87
N GLN A 153 11.32 -10.04 -8.95
CA GLN A 153 12.70 -10.43 -9.26
C GLN A 153 13.47 -10.92 -8.04
N ASN A 154 12.88 -10.80 -6.85
CA ASN A 154 13.48 -11.21 -5.58
C ASN A 154 12.69 -12.36 -4.97
N LEU A 155 13.28 -13.55 -4.99
CA LEU A 155 12.65 -14.75 -4.43
C LEU A 155 12.29 -14.62 -2.93
N ASP A 156 13.03 -13.81 -2.18
CA ASP A 156 12.70 -13.56 -0.77
C ASP A 156 11.40 -12.75 -0.65
N SER A 157 11.14 -11.79 -1.57
CA SER A 157 9.87 -11.08 -1.63
C SER A 157 8.70 -12.03 -1.88
N VAL A 158 8.81 -12.86 -2.91
CA VAL A 158 7.79 -13.85 -3.26
C VAL A 158 7.55 -14.83 -2.11
N ALA A 159 8.61 -15.30 -1.46
CA ALA A 159 8.52 -16.19 -0.30
C ALA A 159 7.81 -15.53 0.89
N HIS A 160 8.09 -14.25 1.15
CA HIS A 160 7.40 -13.46 2.16
C HIS A 160 5.91 -13.30 1.83
N ALA A 161 5.57 -12.95 0.59
CA ALA A 161 4.18 -12.82 0.16
C ALA A 161 3.40 -14.14 0.32
N ILE A 162 3.99 -15.27 -0.07
CA ILE A 162 3.41 -16.60 0.13
C ILE A 162 3.20 -16.88 1.64
N SER A 163 4.22 -16.62 2.45
CA SER A 163 4.16 -16.83 3.89
C SER A 163 3.05 -15.97 4.53
N TYR A 164 2.94 -14.71 4.11
CA TYR A 164 1.91 -13.80 4.58
C TYR A 164 0.50 -14.32 4.24
N ILE A 165 0.26 -14.70 2.98
CA ILE A 165 -1.02 -15.26 2.53
C ILE A 165 -1.40 -16.49 3.37
N LYS A 166 -0.49 -17.44 3.56
CA LYS A 166 -0.71 -18.64 4.38
C LYS A 166 -0.99 -18.30 5.84
N LYS A 167 -0.27 -17.34 6.41
CA LYS A 167 -0.51 -16.84 7.78
C LYS A 167 -1.93 -16.28 7.98
N LYS A 168 -2.53 -15.73 6.92
CA LYS A 168 -3.90 -15.20 6.95
C LYS A 168 -4.99 -16.28 6.89
N GLY A 169 -4.62 -17.55 6.67
CA GLY A 169 -5.45 -18.72 6.93
C GLY A 169 -6.82 -18.69 6.23
N GLY A 170 -6.86 -18.46 4.92
CA GLY A 170 -8.11 -18.42 4.14
C GLY A 170 -8.86 -17.09 4.22
N SER A 171 -8.32 -16.07 4.89
CA SER A 171 -8.88 -14.71 4.84
C SER A 171 -8.66 -14.06 3.47
N VAL A 172 -7.55 -14.35 2.78
CA VAL A 172 -7.32 -13.93 1.40
C VAL A 172 -8.05 -14.87 0.46
N LYS A 173 -9.02 -14.36 -0.28
CA LYS A 173 -9.84 -15.13 -1.23
C LYS A 173 -9.45 -14.85 -2.67
N HIS A 174 -9.00 -13.63 -2.93
CA HIS A 174 -8.68 -13.16 -4.28
C HIS A 174 -7.37 -12.41 -4.28
N LEU A 175 -6.66 -12.50 -5.43
CA LEU A 175 -5.50 -11.68 -5.74
C LEU A 175 -5.81 -10.85 -6.98
N THR A 176 -5.53 -9.56 -6.91
CA THR A 176 -5.62 -8.65 -8.04
C THR A 176 -4.23 -8.09 -8.33
N PHE A 177 -3.65 -8.45 -9.47
CA PHE A 177 -2.34 -7.95 -9.89
C PHE A 177 -2.49 -6.67 -10.68
N LEU A 178 -1.78 -5.62 -10.27
CA LEU A 178 -1.65 -4.37 -11.01
C LEU A 178 -0.23 -4.22 -11.51
N GLY A 179 -0.10 -4.30 -12.82
CA GLY A 179 1.15 -4.32 -13.56
C GLY A 179 1.03 -5.22 -14.79
N ASP A 180 1.97 -5.09 -15.72
CA ASP A 180 1.99 -5.89 -16.92
C ASP A 180 2.72 -7.24 -16.73
N SER A 181 2.75 -8.06 -17.79
CA SER A 181 3.42 -9.36 -17.78
C SER A 181 4.94 -9.30 -17.68
N SER A 182 5.55 -8.10 -17.86
CA SER A 182 6.98 -7.91 -17.65
C SER A 182 7.31 -7.74 -16.17
N GLN A 183 6.34 -7.34 -15.36
CA GLN A 183 6.48 -7.17 -13.93
C GLN A 183 6.11 -8.45 -13.18
N PHE A 184 4.98 -9.07 -13.54
CA PHE A 184 4.54 -10.33 -12.94
C PHE A 184 4.47 -11.43 -14.01
N GLY A 185 5.41 -12.33 -13.96
CA GLY A 185 5.41 -13.50 -14.82
C GLY A 185 4.29 -14.48 -14.45
N ARG A 186 4.04 -15.45 -15.36
CA ARG A 186 3.07 -16.50 -15.08
C ARG A 186 3.39 -17.27 -13.80
N LEU A 187 4.68 -17.50 -13.54
CA LEU A 187 5.12 -18.26 -12.37
C LEU A 187 4.78 -17.56 -11.05
N ASP A 188 4.99 -16.24 -10.97
CA ASP A 188 4.69 -15.47 -9.75
C ASP A 188 3.20 -15.52 -9.43
N LYS A 189 2.36 -15.30 -10.46
CA LYS A 189 0.90 -15.38 -10.34
C LYS A 189 0.44 -16.78 -9.91
N GLU A 190 1.02 -17.85 -10.52
CA GLU A 190 0.72 -19.23 -10.16
C GLU A 190 1.14 -19.56 -8.72
N MET A 191 2.32 -19.12 -8.29
CA MET A 191 2.82 -19.38 -6.94
C MET A 191 1.96 -18.70 -5.88
N LEU A 192 1.63 -17.43 -6.07
CA LEU A 192 0.78 -16.69 -5.14
C LEU A 192 -0.68 -17.21 -5.16
N GLY A 193 -1.21 -17.50 -6.34
CA GLY A 193 -2.53 -18.11 -6.48
C GLY A 193 -2.63 -19.47 -5.78
N LYS A 194 -1.60 -20.30 -5.93
CA LYS A 194 -1.50 -21.58 -5.22
C LYS A 194 -1.45 -21.40 -3.70
N ALA A 195 -0.73 -20.38 -3.21
CA ALA A 195 -0.68 -20.10 -1.78
C ALA A 195 -2.06 -19.73 -1.23
N VAL A 196 -2.86 -18.96 -1.97
CA VAL A 196 -4.26 -18.66 -1.61
C VAL A 196 -5.10 -19.93 -1.57
N GLN A 197 -5.01 -20.76 -2.63
CA GLN A 197 -5.77 -21.99 -2.70
C GLN A 197 -5.43 -22.94 -1.54
N GLU A 198 -4.15 -23.15 -1.24
CA GLU A 198 -3.70 -23.97 -0.12
C GLU A 198 -4.25 -23.42 1.22
N ALA A 199 -4.18 -22.09 1.42
CA ALA A 199 -4.71 -21.47 2.64
C ALA A 199 -6.23 -21.62 2.78
N LEU A 200 -6.98 -21.58 1.67
CA LEU A 200 -8.42 -21.80 1.66
C LEU A 200 -8.77 -23.27 1.98
N VAL A 201 -8.01 -24.21 1.41
CA VAL A 201 -8.18 -25.65 1.71
C VAL A 201 -7.89 -25.95 3.17
N ASP A 202 -6.76 -25.43 3.70
CA ASP A 202 -6.38 -25.62 5.10
C ASP A 202 -7.41 -25.03 6.08
N ALA A 203 -8.10 -23.97 5.67
CA ALA A 203 -9.20 -23.36 6.42
C ALA A 203 -10.56 -24.08 6.24
N GLY A 204 -10.64 -25.09 5.38
CA GLY A 204 -11.90 -25.79 5.06
C GLY A 204 -12.88 -24.93 4.24
N LEU A 205 -12.38 -23.91 3.53
CA LEU A 205 -13.19 -22.97 2.74
C LEU A 205 -13.21 -23.32 1.24
N ALA A 206 -12.37 -24.26 0.80
CA ALA A 206 -12.33 -24.78 -0.56
C ALA A 206 -12.08 -26.28 -0.56
N ASP A 207 -12.58 -26.97 -1.60
CA ASP A 207 -12.32 -28.40 -1.79
C ASP A 207 -10.93 -28.63 -2.40
N THR A 208 -10.31 -29.77 -2.05
CA THR A 208 -8.98 -30.19 -2.57
C THR A 208 -8.96 -30.50 -4.06
N GLY A 209 -10.10 -30.42 -4.76
CA GLY A 209 -10.30 -30.81 -6.16
C GLY A 209 -10.49 -29.69 -7.17
N ALA A 210 -10.38 -28.42 -6.78
CA ALA A 210 -10.51 -27.30 -7.72
C ALA A 210 -9.13 -26.96 -8.35
N GLU A 211 -8.78 -27.65 -9.42
CA GLU A 211 -7.88 -27.11 -10.45
C GLU A 211 -8.62 -25.96 -11.14
N ASP A 212 -7.89 -24.82 -11.35
CA ASP A 212 -8.32 -23.63 -12.09
C ASP A 212 -9.07 -22.51 -11.32
N ALA A 213 -8.37 -21.87 -10.38
CA ALA A 213 -8.63 -20.46 -10.13
C ALA A 213 -7.73 -19.62 -11.07
N GLN A 214 -8.23 -19.33 -12.26
CA GLN A 214 -7.56 -18.45 -13.21
C GLN A 214 -7.58 -17.01 -12.68
N PRO A 215 -6.44 -16.32 -12.61
CA PRO A 215 -6.43 -14.90 -12.22
C PRO A 215 -7.23 -14.11 -13.25
N ALA A 216 -8.12 -13.23 -12.80
CA ALA A 216 -8.83 -12.31 -13.68
C ALA A 216 -7.80 -11.32 -14.27
N GLU A 217 -7.41 -11.55 -15.51
CA GLU A 217 -6.61 -10.59 -16.28
C GLU A 217 -7.52 -9.44 -16.72
N THR A 218 -7.32 -8.28 -16.13
CA THR A 218 -7.85 -7.04 -16.68
C THR A 218 -6.84 -6.55 -17.72
N GLU A 219 -6.94 -7.08 -18.96
CA GLU A 219 -6.20 -6.55 -20.08
C GLU A 219 -6.59 -5.09 -20.33
N ARG A 220 -5.62 -4.19 -20.23
CA ARG A 220 -5.73 -2.89 -20.88
C ARG A 220 -5.74 -3.14 -22.38
N THR A 221 -6.88 -2.94 -23.03
CA THR A 221 -6.96 -2.81 -24.49
C THR A 221 -6.16 -1.57 -24.89
N ASP A 222 -4.98 -1.81 -25.43
CA ASP A 222 -4.16 -0.79 -26.08
C ASP A 222 -4.89 -0.35 -27.35
N SER A 223 -5.61 0.77 -27.26
CA SER A 223 -6.19 1.38 -28.45
C SER A 223 -5.09 2.16 -29.19
N THR A 224 -4.25 1.43 -29.92
CA THR A 224 -3.45 2.03 -30.99
C THR A 224 -4.39 2.43 -32.12
N SER A 225 -4.79 3.68 -32.14
CA SER A 225 -5.37 4.30 -33.32
C SER A 225 -4.24 4.57 -34.32
N THR A 226 -3.96 3.60 -35.19
CA THR A 226 -3.35 3.84 -36.47
C THR A 226 -4.45 4.39 -37.38
N ASP A 227 -4.41 5.68 -37.66
CA ASP A 227 -4.90 6.26 -38.91
C ASP A 227 -4.32 7.66 -39.09
N ALA A 228 -3.43 7.82 -40.01
CA ALA A 228 -3.62 8.54 -41.23
C ALA A 228 -2.28 8.67 -41.97
N ALA A 229 -2.02 7.72 -42.84
CA ALA A 229 -1.24 8.00 -44.02
C ALA A 229 -2.19 8.48 -45.10
N SER A 230 -1.92 9.60 -45.72
CA SER A 230 -1.97 9.73 -47.17
C SER A 230 -1.91 11.17 -47.63
N ALA A 231 -0.88 11.40 -48.39
CA ALA A 231 -0.88 12.17 -49.64
C ALA A 231 -1.25 13.66 -49.63
N ASN A 232 -0.30 14.49 -49.91
CA ASN A 232 -0.36 15.16 -51.18
C ASN A 232 1.00 15.71 -51.62
N THR A 233 1.45 15.20 -52.76
CA THR A 233 2.41 15.76 -53.71
C THR A 233 1.76 16.92 -54.42
N GLN A 234 2.45 18.00 -54.64
CA GLN A 234 2.54 18.85 -55.85
C GLN A 234 3.04 20.26 -55.48
N GLU A 235 4.23 20.56 -55.94
CA GLU A 235 4.57 21.39 -57.07
C GLU A 235 4.36 22.90 -56.87
N ASN A 236 5.44 23.53 -57.11
CA ASN A 236 5.69 24.79 -57.83
C ASN A 236 6.32 25.97 -57.08
N GLU A 237 7.40 26.29 -57.73
CA GLU A 237 8.24 27.48 -57.84
C GLU A 237 9.28 27.75 -56.75
#